data_48dba997f1511ea80adf8041f06f82ac
#
_entry.id   48dba997f1511ea80adf8041f06f82ac
#
_cell.length_a   1.000
_cell.length_b   1.000
_cell.length_c   1.000
_cell.angle_alpha   90.00
_cell.angle_beta   90.00
_cell.angle_gamma   90.00
#
_symmetry.space_group_name_H-M   'P 1'
#
loop_
_entity.id
_entity.type
_entity.pdbx_description
1 polymer ?
#
loop_
_entity_poly.entity_id
_entity_poly.type
_entity_poly.pdbx_seq_one_letter_code
_entity_poly.pdbx_strand_id
1 'polypeptide(L)'
;LKTLSMQALKLNLAQKYAQFKCAEFSLDDLYKIPQKFVKQYPVIFSTTHSITNSLNADFLFDYLICDESSQVDLATGALALFMAQNVIIVGDTKQLPNVITNELIPKIQALNNSYKIAPCYDYLRHSFLSSICEKFKNAPKLMLKEHYRCHPKIIEFCNQKFYNNPLIILTQNDDEKDAIKLHFTAQGNHARGRFNQREIDEISQVFLPELKGRVKDEQIGIITPYNEQKTALEKALNAKDIQIDTVHKFQGREKEAIVISVVNNEVS
;
A
#
# COMPACT_ATOMS: atom_id res chain seq x y z
N LEU A 1 -5.64 -26.98 -14.79
CA LEU A 1 -5.74 -26.03 -15.90
C LEU A 1 -4.74 -24.87 -15.74
N LYS A 2 -4.77 -24.10 -14.63
CA LYS A 2 -3.86 -22.93 -14.39
C LYS A 2 -2.39 -23.29 -14.52
N THR A 3 -1.97 -24.42 -13.95
CA THR A 3 -0.56 -24.90 -14.00
C THR A 3 -0.14 -25.26 -15.44
N LEU A 4 -1.01 -25.97 -16.17
CA LEU A 4 -0.75 -26.34 -17.56
C LEU A 4 -0.70 -25.13 -18.49
N SER A 5 -1.60 -24.16 -18.28
CA SER A 5 -1.60 -22.90 -19.04
C SER A 5 -0.32 -22.11 -18.81
N MET A 6 0.16 -22.06 -17.56
CA MET A 6 1.40 -21.37 -17.21
C MET A 6 2.62 -22.08 -17.82
N GLN A 7 2.65 -23.41 -17.81
CA GLN A 7 3.72 -24.19 -18.46
C GLN A 7 3.73 -24.00 -19.99
N ALA A 8 2.55 -24.03 -20.63
CA ALA A 8 2.42 -23.77 -22.05
C ALA A 8 2.88 -22.34 -22.41
N LEU A 9 2.51 -21.34 -21.60
CA LEU A 9 2.97 -19.96 -21.80
C LEU A 9 4.51 -19.88 -21.68
N LYS A 10 5.10 -20.48 -20.64
CA LYS A 10 6.56 -20.50 -20.46
C LYS A 10 7.29 -21.14 -21.62
N LEU A 11 6.79 -22.28 -22.13
CA LEU A 11 7.35 -22.96 -23.30
C LEU A 11 7.26 -22.11 -24.56
N ASN A 12 6.10 -21.50 -24.83
CA ASN A 12 5.93 -20.60 -25.97
C ASN A 12 6.87 -19.38 -25.90
N LEU A 13 7.00 -18.77 -24.72
CA LEU A 13 7.93 -17.66 -24.52
C LEU A 13 9.37 -18.11 -24.69
N ALA A 14 9.77 -19.25 -24.12
CA ALA A 14 11.12 -19.80 -24.28
C ALA A 14 11.45 -20.07 -25.75
N GLN A 15 10.53 -20.68 -26.53
CA GLN A 15 10.71 -20.90 -27.97
C GLN A 15 10.81 -19.59 -28.76
N LYS A 16 9.92 -18.62 -28.47
CA LYS A 16 9.90 -17.31 -29.14
C LYS A 16 11.17 -16.52 -28.91
N TYR A 17 11.75 -16.60 -27.71
CA TYR A 17 12.91 -15.81 -27.31
C TYR A 17 14.21 -16.64 -27.24
N ALA A 18 14.22 -17.92 -27.65
CA ALA A 18 15.41 -18.78 -27.61
C ALA A 18 16.61 -18.19 -28.36
N GLN A 19 16.38 -17.44 -29.43
CA GLN A 19 17.45 -16.79 -30.22
C GLN A 19 17.66 -15.32 -29.87
N PHE A 20 16.90 -14.79 -28.91
CA PHE A 20 16.99 -13.38 -28.54
C PHE A 20 18.22 -13.17 -27.66
N LYS A 21 19.20 -12.46 -28.20
CA LYS A 21 20.37 -12.04 -27.43
C LYS A 21 20.07 -10.68 -26.81
N CYS A 22 20.00 -10.65 -25.49
CA CYS A 22 19.92 -9.39 -24.77
C CYS A 22 21.21 -8.59 -24.97
N ALA A 23 21.09 -7.32 -25.33
CA ALA A 23 22.24 -6.42 -25.29
C ALA A 23 22.60 -6.16 -23.82
N GLU A 24 23.89 -6.04 -23.55
CA GLU A 24 24.36 -5.56 -22.25
C GLU A 24 24.30 -4.04 -22.25
N PHE A 25 23.85 -3.46 -21.14
CA PHE A 25 23.75 -2.04 -20.93
C PHE A 25 24.52 -1.63 -19.68
N SER A 26 25.29 -0.58 -19.78
CA SER A 26 25.85 0.12 -18.63
C SER A 26 24.84 1.12 -18.05
N LEU A 27 25.10 1.63 -16.85
CA LEU A 27 24.27 2.70 -16.28
C LEU A 27 24.25 3.95 -17.17
N ASP A 28 25.37 4.26 -17.81
CA ASP A 28 25.49 5.39 -18.75
C ASP A 28 24.56 5.25 -19.97
N ASP A 29 24.32 4.03 -20.42
CA ASP A 29 23.50 3.77 -21.61
C ASP A 29 22.03 4.12 -21.37
N LEU A 30 21.56 4.07 -20.11
CA LEU A 30 20.20 4.48 -19.75
C LEU A 30 19.98 5.97 -20.08
N TYR A 31 21.03 6.79 -20.01
CA TYR A 31 20.97 8.22 -20.29
C TYR A 31 21.35 8.55 -21.73
N LYS A 32 22.31 7.83 -22.32
CA LYS A 32 22.83 8.11 -23.66
C LYS A 32 21.96 7.53 -24.77
N ILE A 33 21.41 6.34 -24.55
CA ILE A 33 20.62 5.59 -25.56
C ILE A 33 19.33 4.99 -24.97
N PRO A 34 18.49 5.78 -24.28
CA PRO A 34 17.33 5.28 -23.58
C PRO A 34 16.36 4.54 -24.49
N GLN A 35 16.17 4.97 -25.74
CA GLN A 35 15.29 4.31 -26.71
C GLN A 35 15.72 2.87 -27.01
N LYS A 36 17.02 2.61 -27.08
CA LYS A 36 17.55 1.25 -27.31
C LYS A 36 17.34 0.37 -26.09
N PHE A 37 17.53 0.93 -24.89
CA PHE A 37 17.29 0.26 -23.63
C PHE A 37 15.81 -0.11 -23.48
N VAL A 38 14.90 0.86 -23.63
CA VAL A 38 13.45 0.64 -23.46
C VAL A 38 12.89 -0.31 -24.53
N LYS A 39 13.45 -0.32 -25.74
CA LYS A 39 13.06 -1.32 -26.77
C LYS A 39 13.29 -2.77 -26.29
N GLN A 40 14.32 -3.00 -25.51
CA GLN A 40 14.59 -4.31 -24.92
C GLN A 40 13.86 -4.54 -23.59
N TYR A 41 13.75 -3.51 -22.77
CA TYR A 41 13.09 -3.51 -21.46
C TYR A 41 11.94 -2.49 -21.46
N PRO A 42 10.78 -2.83 -22.05
CA PRO A 42 9.68 -1.88 -22.26
C PRO A 42 8.93 -1.51 -20.98
N VAL A 43 9.16 -2.19 -19.88
CA VAL A 43 8.55 -1.91 -18.57
C VAL A 43 9.64 -1.53 -17.58
N ILE A 44 9.54 -0.31 -17.05
CA ILE A 44 10.45 0.24 -16.05
C ILE A 44 9.69 0.40 -14.73
N PHE A 45 10.21 -0.20 -13.67
CA PHE A 45 9.70 0.02 -12.32
C PHE A 45 10.52 1.08 -11.60
N SER A 46 9.83 2.05 -11.00
CA SER A 46 10.46 3.13 -10.25
C SER A 46 9.54 3.63 -9.15
N THR A 47 10.08 4.38 -8.20
CA THR A 47 9.28 5.20 -7.30
C THR A 47 8.95 6.53 -7.96
N THR A 48 7.90 7.23 -7.50
CA THR A 48 7.55 8.56 -7.99
C THR A 48 8.67 9.58 -7.81
N HIS A 49 9.54 9.41 -6.80
CA HIS A 49 10.72 10.25 -6.58
C HIS A 49 11.87 9.98 -7.57
N SER A 50 12.01 8.72 -8.01
CA SER A 50 13.17 8.30 -8.80
C SER A 50 12.88 8.24 -10.29
N ILE A 51 11.62 8.33 -10.71
CA ILE A 51 11.23 8.15 -12.11
C ILE A 51 11.92 9.17 -13.03
N THR A 52 12.06 10.41 -12.58
CA THR A 52 12.73 11.48 -13.34
C THR A 52 14.22 11.23 -13.57
N ASN A 53 14.83 10.37 -12.74
CA ASN A 53 16.24 10.01 -12.83
C ASN A 53 16.45 8.58 -13.36
N SER A 54 15.38 7.90 -13.80
CA SER A 54 15.48 6.51 -14.28
C SER A 54 16.07 6.41 -15.67
N LEU A 55 15.84 7.41 -16.49
CA LEU A 55 16.36 7.55 -17.85
C LEU A 55 16.76 9.00 -18.10
N ASN A 56 17.15 9.34 -19.33
CA ASN A 56 17.38 10.71 -19.75
C ASN A 56 16.12 11.56 -19.49
N ALA A 57 16.31 12.80 -19.01
CA ALA A 57 15.23 13.73 -18.68
C ALA A 57 14.32 14.09 -19.87
N ASP A 58 14.83 13.97 -21.09
CA ASP A 58 14.07 14.23 -22.33
C ASP A 58 13.30 12.97 -22.81
N PHE A 59 13.46 11.82 -22.13
CA PHE A 59 12.76 10.60 -22.49
C PHE A 59 11.32 10.63 -21.97
N LEU A 60 10.37 10.50 -22.88
CA LEU A 60 8.95 10.46 -22.57
C LEU A 60 8.41 9.06 -22.78
N PHE A 61 7.87 8.47 -21.71
CA PHE A 61 7.21 7.16 -21.76
C PHE A 61 5.87 7.26 -22.50
N ASP A 62 5.45 6.17 -23.15
CA ASP A 62 4.12 6.11 -23.75
C ASP A 62 3.03 6.10 -22.67
N TYR A 63 3.27 5.37 -21.58
CA TYR A 63 2.35 5.22 -20.45
C TYR A 63 3.09 5.29 -19.12
N LEU A 64 2.50 6.03 -18.19
CA LEU A 64 2.80 5.95 -16.76
C LEU A 64 1.64 5.24 -16.07
N ILE A 65 1.93 4.18 -15.33
CA ILE A 65 0.98 3.55 -14.41
C ILE A 65 1.43 3.86 -12.99
N CYS A 66 0.66 4.68 -12.29
CA CYS A 66 0.95 5.05 -10.91
C CYS A 66 0.01 4.27 -9.99
N ASP A 67 0.56 3.26 -9.31
CA ASP A 67 -0.17 2.44 -8.35
C ASP A 67 -0.09 3.03 -6.93
N GLU A 68 -1.02 2.64 -6.05
CA GLU A 68 -1.17 3.14 -4.67
C GLU A 68 -1.18 4.69 -4.60
N SER A 69 -1.81 5.34 -5.59
CA SER A 69 -1.77 6.79 -5.77
C SER A 69 -2.44 7.59 -4.66
N SER A 70 -3.21 6.93 -3.78
CA SER A 70 -3.72 7.54 -2.54
C SER A 70 -2.61 7.91 -1.55
N GLN A 71 -1.48 7.19 -1.59
CA GLN A 71 -0.32 7.40 -0.73
C GLN A 71 0.72 8.36 -1.34
N VAL A 72 0.57 8.70 -2.60
CA VAL A 72 1.47 9.61 -3.31
C VAL A 72 1.08 11.05 -3.01
N ASP A 73 2.04 11.87 -2.63
CA ASP A 73 1.85 13.30 -2.45
C ASP A 73 1.75 14.04 -3.80
N LEU A 74 1.13 15.21 -3.80
CA LEU A 74 0.88 15.97 -5.01
C LEU A 74 2.14 16.39 -5.77
N ALA A 75 3.21 16.73 -5.07
CA ALA A 75 4.43 17.24 -5.70
C ALA A 75 5.16 16.13 -6.46
N THR A 76 5.36 14.98 -5.81
CA THR A 76 6.02 13.83 -6.45
C THR A 76 5.14 13.18 -7.52
N GLY A 77 3.81 13.16 -7.31
CA GLY A 77 2.87 12.73 -8.34
C GLY A 77 2.91 13.62 -9.58
N ALA A 78 2.95 14.94 -9.40
CA ALA A 78 3.07 15.88 -10.50
C ALA A 78 4.36 15.71 -11.30
N LEU A 79 5.50 15.49 -10.63
CA LEU A 79 6.77 15.21 -11.30
C LEU A 79 6.67 13.93 -12.16
N ALA A 80 6.02 12.89 -11.66
CA ALA A 80 5.84 11.66 -12.41
C ALA A 80 4.98 11.87 -13.67
N LEU A 81 3.96 12.74 -13.62
CA LEU A 81 3.09 13.04 -14.78
C LEU A 81 3.87 13.59 -15.98
N PHE A 82 4.93 14.36 -15.75
CA PHE A 82 5.73 14.93 -16.83
C PHE A 82 6.55 13.89 -17.60
N MET A 83 6.64 12.67 -17.10
CA MET A 83 7.45 11.62 -17.71
C MET A 83 6.70 10.78 -18.75
N ALA A 84 5.41 11.02 -18.99
CA ALA A 84 4.63 10.16 -19.90
C ALA A 84 3.57 10.94 -20.71
N GLN A 85 3.25 10.39 -21.89
CA GLN A 85 2.19 10.92 -22.76
C GLN A 85 0.79 10.56 -22.25
N ASN A 86 0.64 9.34 -21.71
CA ASN A 86 -0.61 8.82 -21.20
C ASN A 86 -0.43 8.36 -19.77
N VAL A 87 -1.46 8.53 -18.93
CA VAL A 87 -1.36 8.23 -17.50
C VAL A 87 -2.53 7.37 -17.06
N ILE A 88 -2.24 6.31 -16.32
CA ILE A 88 -3.20 5.46 -15.63
C ILE A 88 -2.94 5.60 -14.15
N ILE A 89 -3.90 6.15 -13.42
CA ILE A 89 -3.81 6.36 -11.97
C ILE A 89 -4.61 5.26 -11.29
N VAL A 90 -3.92 4.44 -10.51
CA VAL A 90 -4.51 3.34 -9.74
C VAL A 90 -4.42 3.65 -8.26
N GLY A 91 -5.49 3.40 -7.52
CA GLY A 91 -5.51 3.65 -6.08
C GLY A 91 -6.93 3.62 -5.53
N ASP A 92 -7.02 3.83 -4.24
CA ASP A 92 -8.28 3.75 -3.51
C ASP A 92 -8.46 4.95 -2.59
N THR A 93 -9.48 5.76 -2.86
CA THR A 93 -9.79 6.96 -2.07
C THR A 93 -10.34 6.64 -0.67
N LYS A 94 -10.64 5.37 -0.37
CA LYS A 94 -11.09 4.90 0.95
C LYS A 94 -9.93 4.38 1.80
N GLN A 95 -8.76 4.19 1.20
CA GLN A 95 -7.55 3.86 1.93
C GLN A 95 -6.86 5.14 2.47
N LEU A 96 -5.89 4.93 3.35
CA LEU A 96 -5.17 6.03 4.00
C LEU A 96 -4.40 6.86 2.96
N PRO A 97 -4.51 8.21 3.01
CA PRO A 97 -3.72 9.09 2.17
C PRO A 97 -2.27 9.19 2.67
N ASN A 98 -1.44 9.89 1.90
CA ASN A 98 -0.10 10.30 2.34
C ASN A 98 -0.17 11.12 3.62
N VAL A 99 0.83 10.96 4.49
CA VAL A 99 0.94 11.67 5.78
C VAL A 99 1.77 12.92 5.62
N ILE A 100 1.20 14.05 6.03
CA ILE A 100 1.89 15.34 6.06
C ILE A 100 2.38 15.59 7.49
N THR A 101 3.67 15.88 7.64
CA THR A 101 4.24 16.19 8.96
C THR A 101 3.79 17.57 9.44
N ASN A 102 3.58 17.71 10.75
CA ASN A 102 3.13 18.97 11.35
C ASN A 102 4.04 20.16 11.03
N GLU A 103 5.34 19.92 10.84
CA GLU A 103 6.33 20.95 10.50
C GLU A 103 6.13 21.55 9.11
N LEU A 104 5.55 20.80 8.18
CA LEU A 104 5.31 21.27 6.83
C LEU A 104 4.00 22.06 6.70
N ILE A 105 3.03 21.85 7.58
CA ILE A 105 1.70 22.49 7.50
C ILE A 105 1.79 24.02 7.38
N PRO A 106 2.52 24.76 8.26
CA PRO A 106 2.59 26.22 8.15
C PRO A 106 3.25 26.69 6.86
N LYS A 107 4.28 25.97 6.40
CA LYS A 107 4.99 26.31 5.15
C LYS A 107 4.07 26.15 3.94
N ILE A 108 3.31 25.07 3.88
CA ILE A 108 2.38 24.81 2.79
C ILE A 108 1.24 25.81 2.80
N GLN A 109 0.70 26.17 3.97
CA GLN A 109 -0.32 27.22 4.10
C GLN A 109 0.17 28.56 3.58
N ALA A 110 1.40 28.95 3.90
CA ALA A 110 2.00 30.19 3.39
C ALA A 110 2.13 30.15 1.86
N LEU A 111 2.56 29.04 1.28
CA LEU A 111 2.63 28.85 -0.18
C LEU A 111 1.24 28.92 -0.83
N ASN A 112 0.26 28.19 -0.29
CA ASN A 112 -1.12 28.21 -0.79
C ASN A 112 -1.67 29.64 -0.87
N ASN A 113 -1.44 30.44 0.17
CA ASN A 113 -1.90 31.83 0.24
C ASN A 113 -1.16 32.73 -0.75
N SER A 114 0.17 32.57 -0.87
CA SER A 114 1.01 33.40 -1.75
C SER A 114 0.70 33.16 -3.22
N TYR A 115 0.50 31.91 -3.62
CA TYR A 115 0.32 31.52 -5.01
C TYR A 115 -1.14 31.32 -5.41
N LYS A 116 -2.10 31.55 -4.50
CA LYS A 116 -3.54 31.34 -4.73
C LYS A 116 -3.82 29.97 -5.36
N ILE A 117 -3.27 28.93 -4.75
CA ILE A 117 -3.40 27.56 -5.25
C ILE A 117 -4.87 27.17 -5.36
N ALA A 118 -5.26 26.60 -6.50
CA ALA A 118 -6.64 26.13 -6.70
C ALA A 118 -6.98 24.99 -5.71
N PRO A 119 -8.22 24.91 -5.20
CA PRO A 119 -8.60 23.94 -4.17
C PRO A 119 -8.27 22.48 -4.51
N CYS A 120 -8.38 22.08 -5.78
CA CYS A 120 -8.04 20.73 -6.23
C CYS A 120 -6.55 20.42 -6.14
N TYR A 121 -5.68 21.40 -5.98
CA TYR A 121 -4.23 21.27 -5.83
C TYR A 121 -3.76 21.59 -4.41
N ASP A 122 -4.67 21.74 -3.44
CA ASP A 122 -4.29 21.97 -2.06
C ASP A 122 -3.61 20.73 -1.47
N TYR A 123 -2.29 20.83 -1.30
CA TYR A 123 -1.44 19.74 -0.79
C TYR A 123 -1.86 19.23 0.60
N LEU A 124 -2.49 20.09 1.42
CA LEU A 124 -2.95 19.69 2.75
C LEU A 124 -4.25 18.88 2.73
N ARG A 125 -5.02 18.98 1.64
CA ARG A 125 -6.33 18.35 1.54
C ARG A 125 -6.36 17.14 0.64
N HIS A 126 -5.43 17.08 -0.32
CA HIS A 126 -5.46 16.09 -1.37
C HIS A 126 -4.19 15.25 -1.41
N SER A 127 -4.35 13.94 -1.54
CA SER A 127 -3.35 13.07 -2.12
C SER A 127 -3.33 13.24 -3.64
N PHE A 128 -2.34 12.68 -4.30
CA PHE A 128 -2.27 12.70 -5.76
C PHE A 128 -3.56 12.15 -6.41
N LEU A 129 -4.03 10.97 -5.93
CA LEU A 129 -5.27 10.38 -6.44
C LEU A 129 -6.49 11.30 -6.26
N SER A 130 -6.69 11.84 -5.06
CA SER A 130 -7.87 12.67 -4.78
C SER A 130 -7.85 13.99 -5.56
N SER A 131 -6.67 14.56 -5.77
CA SER A 131 -6.47 15.74 -6.61
C SER A 131 -6.83 15.46 -8.07
N ILE A 132 -6.33 14.36 -8.63
CA ILE A 132 -6.69 13.93 -10.00
C ILE A 132 -8.19 13.70 -10.14
N CYS A 133 -8.82 13.04 -9.16
CA CYS A 133 -10.27 12.83 -9.16
C CYS A 133 -11.07 14.12 -9.11
N GLU A 134 -10.60 15.12 -8.37
CA GLU A 134 -11.24 16.43 -8.26
C GLU A 134 -11.06 17.26 -9.53
N LYS A 135 -9.87 17.23 -10.11
CA LYS A 135 -9.53 18.02 -11.31
C LYS A 135 -10.17 17.42 -12.57
N PHE A 136 -10.09 16.11 -12.75
CA PHE A 136 -10.51 15.42 -13.97
C PHE A 136 -11.82 14.65 -13.73
N LYS A 137 -12.90 15.38 -13.41
CA LYS A 137 -14.22 14.79 -13.10
C LYS A 137 -14.79 13.92 -14.22
N ASN A 138 -14.48 14.25 -15.47
CA ASN A 138 -14.95 13.55 -16.67
C ASN A 138 -13.99 12.45 -17.18
N ALA A 139 -12.85 12.24 -16.53
CA ALA A 139 -11.95 11.16 -16.91
C ALA A 139 -12.65 9.79 -16.69
N PRO A 140 -12.40 8.80 -17.56
CA PRO A 140 -12.90 7.45 -17.37
C PRO A 140 -12.45 6.90 -16.01
N LYS A 141 -13.40 6.34 -15.24
CA LYS A 141 -13.12 5.72 -13.94
C LYS A 141 -13.68 4.31 -13.96
N LEU A 142 -12.82 3.35 -13.65
CA LEU A 142 -13.19 1.95 -13.53
C LEU A 142 -12.92 1.50 -12.08
N MET A 143 -13.91 0.89 -11.46
CA MET A 143 -13.76 0.24 -10.17
C MET A 143 -13.47 -1.24 -10.39
N LEU A 144 -12.34 -1.72 -9.88
CA LEU A 144 -12.02 -3.15 -9.81
C LEU A 144 -12.83 -3.75 -8.67
N LYS A 145 -13.81 -4.58 -9.01
CA LYS A 145 -14.77 -5.11 -8.03
C LYS A 145 -14.43 -6.51 -7.53
N GLU A 146 -13.64 -7.26 -8.27
CA GLU A 146 -13.32 -8.65 -7.92
C GLU A 146 -12.26 -8.71 -6.84
N HIS A 147 -12.56 -9.47 -5.78
CA HIS A 147 -11.68 -9.66 -4.64
C HIS A 147 -11.23 -11.11 -4.51
N TYR A 148 -9.91 -11.32 -4.42
CA TYR A 148 -9.26 -12.65 -4.43
C TYR A 148 -8.31 -12.87 -3.24
N ARG A 149 -8.23 -11.95 -2.28
CA ARG A 149 -7.15 -11.90 -1.30
C ARG A 149 -7.57 -12.39 0.08
N CYS A 150 -8.44 -11.65 0.76
CA CYS A 150 -8.79 -11.96 2.14
C CYS A 150 -9.95 -12.95 2.26
N HIS A 151 -10.07 -13.55 3.45
CA HIS A 151 -11.21 -14.35 3.82
C HIS A 151 -12.54 -13.57 3.63
N PRO A 152 -13.62 -14.20 3.12
CA PRO A 152 -14.89 -13.52 2.83
C PRO A 152 -15.43 -12.67 3.99
N LYS A 153 -15.43 -13.18 5.22
CA LYS A 153 -15.90 -12.44 6.41
C LYS A 153 -15.12 -11.14 6.66
N ILE A 154 -13.81 -11.11 6.36
CA ILE A 154 -12.98 -9.92 6.55
C ILE A 154 -13.33 -8.86 5.51
N ILE A 155 -13.34 -9.24 4.23
CA ILE A 155 -13.61 -8.28 3.16
C ILE A 155 -15.06 -7.83 3.12
N GLU A 156 -16.01 -8.67 3.55
CA GLU A 156 -17.43 -8.32 3.61
C GLU A 156 -17.68 -7.14 4.55
N PHE A 157 -17.00 -7.10 5.69
CA PHE A 157 -17.04 -5.95 6.59
C PHE A 157 -16.60 -4.67 5.87
N CYS A 158 -15.48 -4.72 5.16
CA CYS A 158 -14.98 -3.57 4.40
C CYS A 158 -15.94 -3.18 3.26
N ASN A 159 -16.48 -4.17 2.55
CA ASN A 159 -17.41 -3.99 1.46
C ASN A 159 -18.67 -3.22 1.90
N GLN A 160 -19.26 -3.65 3.01
CA GLN A 160 -20.44 -2.99 3.58
C GLN A 160 -20.10 -1.59 4.13
N LYS A 161 -19.02 -1.48 4.91
CA LYS A 161 -18.72 -0.26 5.66
C LYS A 161 -18.20 0.87 4.79
N PHE A 162 -17.38 0.57 3.77
CA PHE A 162 -16.63 1.57 3.01
C PHE A 162 -17.04 1.67 1.54
N TYR A 163 -17.56 0.58 0.93
CA TYR A 163 -17.77 0.51 -0.50
C TYR A 163 -19.24 0.41 -0.92
N ASN A 164 -20.20 0.32 -0.01
CA ASN A 164 -21.63 0.14 -0.30
C ASN A 164 -21.94 -1.16 -1.08
N ASN A 165 -21.24 -2.24 -0.77
CA ASN A 165 -21.42 -3.61 -1.31
C ASN A 165 -21.20 -3.82 -2.83
N PRO A 166 -20.32 -3.12 -3.53
CA PRO A 166 -20.08 -3.39 -4.94
C PRO A 166 -19.07 -4.52 -5.20
N LEU A 167 -18.32 -4.98 -4.17
CA LEU A 167 -17.28 -5.98 -4.36
C LEU A 167 -17.86 -7.37 -4.60
N ILE A 168 -17.26 -8.09 -5.54
CA ILE A 168 -17.54 -9.49 -5.87
C ILE A 168 -16.47 -10.33 -5.18
N ILE A 169 -16.86 -11.03 -4.13
CA ILE A 169 -15.94 -11.82 -3.31
C ILE A 169 -15.79 -13.18 -3.97
N LEU A 170 -14.59 -13.48 -4.47
CA LEU A 170 -14.26 -14.72 -5.19
C LEU A 170 -13.32 -15.63 -4.38
N THR A 171 -12.95 -15.24 -3.18
CA THR A 171 -12.23 -16.11 -2.22
C THR A 171 -13.16 -17.19 -1.70
N GLN A 172 -12.64 -18.41 -1.57
CA GLN A 172 -13.40 -19.51 -1.00
C GLN A 172 -13.56 -19.32 0.49
N ASN A 173 -14.70 -19.75 1.00
CA ASN A 173 -14.95 -19.83 2.43
C ASN A 173 -14.39 -21.16 2.90
N ASP A 174 -13.13 -21.22 3.24
CA ASP A 174 -12.58 -22.32 4.01
C ASP A 174 -13.26 -22.24 5.37
N ASP A 175 -13.94 -23.30 5.83
CA ASP A 175 -14.80 -23.37 7.02
C ASP A 175 -14.16 -22.86 8.34
N GLU A 176 -13.25 -21.93 8.27
CA GLU A 176 -12.57 -21.29 9.38
C GLU A 176 -13.57 -20.39 10.12
N LYS A 177 -14.10 -20.94 11.21
CA LYS A 177 -15.14 -20.28 12.01
C LYS A 177 -14.69 -18.93 12.59
N ASP A 178 -13.40 -18.75 12.81
CA ASP A 178 -12.80 -17.65 13.55
C ASP A 178 -11.93 -16.71 12.67
N ALA A 179 -12.37 -16.43 11.43
CA ALA A 179 -11.65 -15.51 10.55
C ALA A 179 -11.51 -14.07 11.11
N ILE A 180 -12.44 -13.67 11.99
CA ILE A 180 -12.37 -12.42 12.76
C ILE A 180 -12.69 -12.77 14.22
N LYS A 181 -11.76 -12.41 15.12
CA LYS A 181 -11.93 -12.60 16.56
C LYS A 181 -11.80 -11.24 17.25
N LEU A 182 -12.79 -10.86 18.02
CA LEU A 182 -12.75 -9.68 18.87
C LEU A 182 -12.46 -10.09 20.30
N HIS A 183 -11.48 -9.47 20.91
CA HIS A 183 -11.11 -9.72 22.29
C HIS A 183 -11.18 -8.42 23.10
N PHE A 184 -11.87 -8.48 24.22
CA PHE A 184 -11.93 -7.38 25.17
C PHE A 184 -10.95 -7.66 26.31
N THR A 185 -10.02 -6.75 26.53
CA THR A 185 -9.16 -6.80 27.72
C THR A 185 -9.99 -6.50 28.97
N ALA A 186 -9.41 -6.71 30.15
CA ALA A 186 -10.09 -6.39 31.42
C ALA A 186 -10.56 -4.92 31.42
N GLN A 187 -11.74 -4.68 32.03
CA GLN A 187 -12.31 -3.35 32.15
C GLN A 187 -11.37 -2.39 32.90
N GLY A 188 -11.38 -1.14 32.54
CA GLY A 188 -10.61 -0.07 33.17
C GLY A 188 -9.76 0.71 32.18
N ASN A 189 -9.25 1.86 32.64
CA ASN A 189 -8.34 2.69 31.86
C ASN A 189 -6.90 2.17 31.99
N HIS A 190 -6.45 1.40 31.03
CA HIS A 190 -5.11 0.82 30.95
C HIS A 190 -4.17 1.56 30.02
N ALA A 191 -4.68 2.48 29.20
CA ALA A 191 -3.86 3.32 28.33
C ALA A 191 -3.08 4.37 29.17
N ARG A 192 -1.84 4.61 28.79
CA ARG A 192 -0.98 5.66 29.32
C ARG A 192 -0.40 6.43 28.13
N GLY A 193 -1.05 7.54 27.77
CA GLY A 193 -0.74 8.23 26.52
C GLY A 193 -1.02 7.34 25.31
N ARG A 194 0.03 7.04 24.54
CA ARG A 194 -0.05 6.22 23.31
C ARG A 194 0.41 4.78 23.51
N PHE A 195 0.25 4.25 24.72
CA PHE A 195 0.75 2.97 25.16
C PHE A 195 -0.25 2.26 26.06
N ASN A 196 -0.42 0.96 25.89
CA ASN A 196 -1.32 0.10 26.68
C ASN A 196 -0.64 -1.24 27.00
N GLN A 197 -0.10 -1.36 28.20
CA GLN A 197 0.59 -2.57 28.65
C GLN A 197 -0.33 -3.79 28.67
N ARG A 198 -1.60 -3.59 29.01
CA ARG A 198 -2.56 -4.69 29.10
C ARG A 198 -2.76 -5.39 27.75
N GLU A 199 -2.85 -4.63 26.68
CA GLU A 199 -2.93 -5.21 25.35
C GLU A 199 -1.66 -5.98 24.96
N ILE A 200 -0.48 -5.48 25.36
CA ILE A 200 0.80 -6.16 25.11
C ILE A 200 0.84 -7.51 25.83
N ASP A 201 0.42 -7.54 27.10
CA ASP A 201 0.37 -8.76 27.89
C ASP A 201 -0.57 -9.79 27.29
N GLU A 202 -1.77 -9.37 26.87
CA GLU A 202 -2.74 -10.24 26.20
C GLU A 202 -2.22 -10.77 24.86
N ILE A 203 -1.57 -9.91 24.05
CA ILE A 203 -0.97 -10.35 22.79
C ILE A 203 0.13 -11.36 23.03
N SER A 204 0.99 -11.12 24.02
CA SER A 204 2.12 -11.97 24.34
C SER A 204 1.71 -13.32 24.93
N GLN A 205 0.75 -13.31 25.85
CA GLN A 205 0.40 -14.48 26.67
C GLN A 205 -0.75 -15.31 26.10
N VAL A 206 -1.63 -14.69 25.31
CA VAL A 206 -2.83 -15.35 24.77
C VAL A 206 -2.75 -15.52 23.26
N PHE A 207 -2.63 -14.41 22.50
CA PHE A 207 -2.77 -14.48 21.05
C PHE A 207 -1.59 -15.11 20.35
N LEU A 208 -0.36 -14.72 20.69
CA LEU A 208 0.82 -15.26 20.00
C LEU A 208 1.00 -16.76 20.21
N PRO A 209 0.84 -17.32 21.42
CA PRO A 209 0.88 -18.78 21.59
C PRO A 209 -0.19 -19.52 20.76
N GLU A 210 -1.41 -18.97 20.65
CA GLU A 210 -2.48 -19.55 19.83
C GLU A 210 -2.14 -19.50 18.34
N LEU A 211 -1.61 -18.39 17.86
CA LEU A 211 -1.26 -18.19 16.44
C LEU A 211 -0.04 -19.00 16.02
N LYS A 212 1.01 -19.08 16.85
CA LYS A 212 2.24 -19.84 16.56
C LYS A 212 2.00 -21.34 16.40
N GLY A 213 0.89 -21.86 16.91
CA GLY A 213 0.47 -23.24 16.67
C GLY A 213 -0.15 -23.48 15.29
N ARG A 214 -0.51 -22.42 14.57
CA ARG A 214 -1.25 -22.47 13.28
C ARG A 214 -0.52 -21.80 12.14
N VAL A 215 0.18 -20.70 12.39
CA VAL A 215 0.78 -19.81 11.41
C VAL A 215 2.25 -19.61 11.75
N LYS A 216 3.12 -19.56 10.74
CA LYS A 216 4.54 -19.24 10.91
C LYS A 216 4.73 -17.80 11.36
N ASP A 217 5.72 -17.53 12.20
CA ASP A 217 6.01 -16.21 12.75
C ASP A 217 6.13 -15.13 11.66
N GLU A 218 6.74 -15.45 10.52
CA GLU A 218 6.89 -14.56 9.36
C GLU A 218 5.55 -14.15 8.72
N GLN A 219 4.50 -14.95 8.93
CA GLN A 219 3.16 -14.73 8.42
C GLN A 219 2.22 -14.09 9.46
N ILE A 220 2.76 -13.72 10.62
CA ILE A 220 2.03 -12.97 11.65
C ILE A 220 2.38 -11.48 11.54
N GLY A 221 1.36 -10.64 11.58
CA GLY A 221 1.49 -9.19 11.65
C GLY A 221 0.81 -8.62 12.88
N ILE A 222 1.41 -7.61 13.51
CA ILE A 222 0.79 -6.85 14.59
C ILE A 222 0.73 -5.38 14.18
N ILE A 223 -0.47 -4.84 14.19
CA ILE A 223 -0.73 -3.46 13.75
C ILE A 223 -1.19 -2.63 14.95
N THR A 224 -0.63 -1.44 15.09
CA THR A 224 -1.04 -0.47 16.11
C THR A 224 -1.07 0.96 15.55
N PRO A 225 -1.88 1.88 16.10
CA PRO A 225 -1.90 3.26 15.63
C PRO A 225 -0.68 4.08 16.07
N TYR A 226 0.10 3.64 17.09
CA TYR A 226 1.12 4.47 17.72
C TYR A 226 2.51 3.82 17.72
N ASN A 227 3.53 4.63 17.44
CA ASN A 227 4.93 4.21 17.48
C ASN A 227 5.38 3.77 18.90
N GLU A 228 4.84 4.39 19.96
CA GLU A 228 5.14 4.03 21.35
C GLU A 228 4.69 2.60 21.65
N GLN A 229 3.47 2.24 21.26
CA GLN A 229 2.95 0.87 21.37
C GLN A 229 3.73 -0.13 20.52
N LYS A 230 4.09 0.25 19.30
CA LYS A 230 4.94 -0.57 18.42
C LYS A 230 6.26 -0.91 19.12
N THR A 231 6.98 0.11 19.59
CA THR A 231 8.30 -0.07 20.26
C THR A 231 8.17 -0.95 21.51
N ALA A 232 7.08 -0.79 22.26
CA ALA A 232 6.84 -1.59 23.45
C ALA A 232 6.52 -3.06 23.11
N LEU A 233 5.74 -3.30 22.06
CA LEU A 233 5.47 -4.64 21.53
C LEU A 233 6.75 -5.32 21.03
N GLU A 234 7.58 -4.63 20.23
CA GLU A 234 8.86 -5.15 19.75
C GLU A 234 9.77 -5.59 20.91
N LYS A 235 9.80 -4.79 21.97
CA LYS A 235 10.60 -5.04 23.18
C LYS A 235 10.08 -6.22 24.01
N ALA A 236 8.76 -6.29 24.18
CA ALA A 236 8.11 -7.33 24.98
C ALA A 236 8.17 -8.70 24.31
N LEU A 237 7.96 -8.73 22.98
CA LEU A 237 7.84 -9.98 22.23
C LEU A 237 9.20 -10.55 21.81
N ASN A 238 10.23 -9.70 21.68
CA ASN A 238 11.58 -10.06 21.20
C ASN A 238 11.54 -11.01 19.95
N ALA A 239 10.51 -10.87 19.14
CA ALA A 239 10.21 -11.73 18.01
C ALA A 239 10.70 -11.07 16.73
N LYS A 240 11.84 -11.52 16.19
CA LYS A 240 12.47 -10.92 15.01
C LYS A 240 11.70 -11.17 13.71
N ASP A 241 10.96 -12.28 13.66
CA ASP A 241 10.28 -12.71 12.45
C ASP A 241 8.81 -12.23 12.36
N ILE A 242 8.25 -11.75 13.47
CA ILE A 242 6.90 -11.15 13.50
C ILE A 242 7.00 -9.69 13.08
N GLN A 243 6.22 -9.32 12.09
CA GLN A 243 6.20 -7.93 11.66
C GLN A 243 5.30 -7.08 12.57
N ILE A 244 5.87 -6.11 13.27
CA ILE A 244 5.14 -5.15 14.11
C ILE A 244 5.30 -3.76 13.52
N ASP A 245 4.18 -3.11 13.16
CA ASP A 245 4.26 -1.78 12.56
C ASP A 245 3.01 -0.94 12.81
N THR A 246 3.13 0.35 12.53
CA THR A 246 1.97 1.24 12.52
C THR A 246 1.10 0.99 11.29
N VAL A 247 -0.17 1.39 11.36
CA VAL A 247 -1.15 1.21 10.28
C VAL A 247 -0.60 1.69 8.93
N HIS A 248 -0.01 2.89 8.87
CA HIS A 248 0.55 3.45 7.63
C HIS A 248 1.73 2.64 7.06
N LYS A 249 2.61 2.15 7.93
CA LYS A 249 3.76 1.36 7.50
C LYS A 249 3.41 -0.08 7.13
N PHE A 250 2.25 -0.55 7.59
CA PHE A 250 1.75 -1.88 7.26
C PHE A 250 0.99 -1.92 5.92
N GLN A 251 0.63 -0.77 5.39
CA GLN A 251 -0.10 -0.65 4.13
C GLN A 251 0.67 -1.31 2.97
N GLY A 252 -0.04 -2.01 2.10
CA GLY A 252 0.55 -2.78 1.00
C GLY A 252 1.19 -4.12 1.40
N ARG A 253 1.13 -4.52 2.69
CA ARG A 253 1.69 -5.78 3.18
C ARG A 253 0.59 -6.79 3.49
N GLU A 254 0.90 -8.07 3.30
CA GLU A 254 -0.03 -9.18 3.51
C GLU A 254 0.52 -10.14 4.55
N LYS A 255 -0.36 -10.66 5.40
CA LYS A 255 -0.06 -11.69 6.41
C LYS A 255 -1.24 -12.65 6.52
N GLU A 256 -0.95 -13.91 6.89
CA GLU A 256 -2.00 -14.91 7.14
C GLU A 256 -2.80 -14.58 8.41
N ALA A 257 -2.14 -14.04 9.43
CA ALA A 257 -2.79 -13.58 10.65
C ALA A 257 -2.37 -12.15 11.00
N ILE A 258 -3.35 -11.32 11.35
CA ILE A 258 -3.12 -9.94 11.78
C ILE A 258 -3.76 -9.72 13.14
N VAL A 259 -2.98 -9.24 14.10
CA VAL A 259 -3.44 -8.76 15.40
C VAL A 259 -3.49 -7.24 15.39
N ILE A 260 -4.60 -6.64 15.78
CA ILE A 260 -4.75 -5.19 15.87
C ILE A 260 -4.80 -4.78 17.34
N SER A 261 -3.79 -4.01 17.77
CA SER A 261 -3.71 -3.39 19.10
C SER A 261 -4.22 -1.95 19.00
N VAL A 262 -5.38 -1.68 19.56
CA VAL A 262 -6.10 -0.40 19.40
C VAL A 262 -5.54 0.69 20.34
N VAL A 263 -5.02 0.29 21.49
CA VAL A 263 -4.42 1.14 22.56
C VAL A 263 -5.44 1.97 23.34
N ASN A 264 -6.30 2.70 22.64
CA ASN A 264 -7.24 3.62 23.27
C ASN A 264 -8.33 2.88 24.05
N ASN A 265 -8.61 3.36 25.24
CA ASN A 265 -9.76 2.93 26.03
C ASN A 265 -10.89 3.94 25.90
N GLU A 266 -12.09 3.51 26.24
CA GLU A 266 -13.20 4.45 26.48
C GLU A 266 -12.81 5.39 27.62
N VAL A 267 -12.96 6.71 27.37
CA VAL A 267 -12.83 7.73 28.41
C VAL A 267 -14.15 7.71 29.16
N SER A 268 -14.10 7.22 30.40
CA SER A 268 -15.23 7.30 31.33
C SER A 268 -15.53 8.75 31.72
#